data_62213c62b8ae894e7f0e4aeb3af64d21
#
_entry.id   62213c62b8ae894e7f0e4aeb3af64d21
#
_cell.length_a   1.000
_cell.length_b   1.000
_cell.length_c   1.000
_cell.angle_alpha   90.00
_cell.angle_beta   90.00
_cell.angle_gamma   90.00
#
_symmetry.space_group_name_H-M   'P 1'
#
loop_
_entity.id
_entity.type
_entity.pdbx_description
1 polymer ?
#
loop_
_entity_poly.entity_id
_entity_poly.type
_entity_poly.pdbx_seq_one_letter_code
_entity_poly.pdbx_strand_id
1 'polypeptide(L)'
;LSIFALGLSPWMSSMILWRLFTVSKRHNLEKTSSDLVERRKMYLTLALALVQSLAVSLYLPLETDLSPLLVVSLNALIMIAGTFFLVWLADLNTALGLGNSIVIMMAGMLLYLPEDVLGTLSKSGLPAYSLLFLFLLLLAFMFMVVCIEYARYRIPVNKLGIHNSLKAHTFLDVKL
;
A
#
# COMPACT_ATOMS: atom_id res chain seq x y z
N LEU A 1 -9.53 -5.36 -21.96
CA LEU A 1 -8.52 -5.54 -20.94
C LEU A 1 -7.86 -4.20 -20.64
N SER A 2 -7.82 -3.79 -19.37
CA SER A 2 -7.09 -2.57 -18.97
C SER A 2 -5.59 -2.89 -18.82
N ILE A 3 -4.72 -2.02 -19.31
CA ILE A 3 -3.26 -2.09 -19.10
C ILE A 3 -2.93 -2.14 -17.60
N PHE A 4 -3.79 -1.55 -16.77
CA PHE A 4 -3.65 -1.49 -15.32
C PHE A 4 -4.40 -2.61 -14.57
N ALA A 5 -4.77 -3.69 -15.25
CA ALA A 5 -5.57 -4.76 -14.62
C ALA A 5 -4.88 -5.41 -13.40
N LEU A 6 -3.56 -5.52 -13.41
CA LEU A 6 -2.78 -5.98 -12.26
C LEU A 6 -2.64 -4.93 -11.15
N GLY A 7 -2.72 -3.64 -11.50
CA GLY A 7 -2.54 -2.53 -10.57
C GLY A 7 -1.20 -2.56 -9.84
N LEU A 8 -1.21 -2.15 -8.57
CA LEU A 8 -0.05 -2.16 -7.66
C LEU A 8 0.05 -3.45 -6.84
N SER A 9 -0.79 -4.46 -7.10
CA SER A 9 -0.85 -5.72 -6.34
C SER A 9 0.51 -6.45 -6.24
N PRO A 10 1.29 -6.64 -7.33
CA PRO A 10 2.59 -7.31 -7.26
C PRO A 10 3.59 -6.57 -6.39
N TRP A 11 3.56 -5.24 -6.44
CA TRP A 11 4.45 -4.38 -5.66
C TRP A 11 4.13 -4.45 -4.16
N MET A 12 2.85 -4.40 -3.79
CA MET A 12 2.41 -4.56 -2.39
C MET A 12 2.77 -5.93 -1.84
N SER A 13 2.51 -6.98 -2.61
CA SER A 13 2.88 -8.36 -2.25
C SER A 13 4.39 -8.49 -2.03
N SER A 14 5.21 -7.86 -2.88
CA SER A 14 6.67 -7.88 -2.75
C SER A 14 7.13 -7.17 -1.48
N MET A 15 6.51 -6.04 -1.11
CA MET A 15 6.83 -5.33 0.13
C MET A 15 6.50 -6.15 1.38
N ILE A 16 5.35 -6.82 1.39
CA ILE A 16 4.94 -7.68 2.51
C ILE A 16 5.90 -8.87 2.64
N LEU A 17 6.18 -9.56 1.53
CA LEU A 17 7.12 -10.68 1.51
C LEU A 17 8.52 -10.25 1.96
N TRP A 18 8.99 -9.10 1.48
CA TRP A 18 10.29 -8.56 1.90
C TRP A 18 10.34 -8.32 3.41
N ARG A 19 9.29 -7.75 3.99
CA ARG A 19 9.20 -7.54 5.44
C ARG A 19 9.24 -8.87 6.21
N LEU A 20 8.48 -9.88 5.75
CA LEU A 20 8.49 -11.22 6.35
C LEU A 20 9.87 -11.86 6.30
N PHE A 21 10.57 -11.79 5.17
CA PHE A 21 11.94 -12.29 5.04
C PHE A 21 12.94 -11.55 5.93
N THR A 22 12.76 -10.24 6.08
CA THR A 22 13.63 -9.41 6.91
C THR A 22 13.44 -9.70 8.40
N VAL A 23 12.22 -9.91 8.85
CA VAL A 23 11.92 -10.29 10.24
C VAL A 23 12.52 -11.65 10.58
N SER A 24 12.45 -12.61 9.65
CA SER A 24 13.02 -13.96 9.86
C SER A 24 14.56 -13.97 9.94
N LYS A 25 15.23 -13.02 9.26
CA LYS A 25 16.72 -12.92 9.22
C LYS A 25 17.25 -11.72 10.03
N ARG A 26 16.76 -11.51 11.21
CA ARG A 26 16.95 -10.33 12.06
C ARG A 26 18.40 -9.88 12.32
N HIS A 27 19.44 -10.62 11.89
CA HIS A 27 20.81 -10.33 12.33
C HIS A 27 21.78 -9.76 11.27
N ASN A 28 21.47 -9.82 9.96
CA ASN A 28 22.45 -9.46 8.93
C ASN A 28 22.00 -8.39 7.93
N LEU A 29 20.76 -7.93 7.96
CA LEU A 29 20.21 -7.00 6.94
C LEU A 29 20.32 -5.52 7.33
N GLU A 30 20.56 -5.21 8.60
CA GLU A 30 20.78 -3.82 9.08
C GLU A 30 22.06 -3.18 8.50
N LYS A 31 23.00 -3.97 7.98
CA LYS A 31 24.25 -3.49 7.36
C LYS A 31 24.18 -3.38 5.83
N THR A 32 23.04 -3.70 5.21
CA THR A 32 22.90 -3.65 3.75
C THR A 32 22.51 -2.23 3.34
N SER A 33 23.23 -1.66 2.35
CA SER A 33 22.91 -0.34 1.83
C SER A 33 21.46 -0.27 1.31
N SER A 34 20.80 0.86 1.54
CA SER A 34 19.42 1.13 1.13
C SER A 34 19.16 0.77 -0.34
N ASP A 35 20.10 1.12 -1.22
CA ASP A 35 19.99 0.89 -2.66
C ASP A 35 19.92 -0.58 -3.05
N LEU A 36 20.67 -1.44 -2.35
CA LEU A 36 20.64 -2.89 -2.62
C LEU A 36 19.30 -3.51 -2.18
N VAL A 37 18.75 -3.03 -1.08
CA VAL A 37 17.43 -3.45 -0.60
C VAL A 37 16.35 -3.08 -1.60
N GLU A 38 16.39 -1.87 -2.14
CA GLU A 38 15.42 -1.38 -3.10
C GLU A 38 15.48 -2.14 -4.42
N ARG A 39 16.66 -2.39 -4.94
CA ARG A 39 16.86 -3.23 -6.14
C ARG A 39 16.32 -4.66 -5.94
N ARG A 40 16.54 -5.27 -4.79
CA ARG A 40 16.03 -6.62 -4.48
C ARG A 40 14.50 -6.63 -4.42
N LYS A 41 13.88 -5.60 -3.85
CA LYS A 41 12.43 -5.43 -3.87
C LYS A 41 11.88 -5.31 -5.29
N MET A 42 12.55 -4.54 -6.17
CA MET A 42 12.17 -4.42 -7.57
C MET A 42 12.22 -5.76 -8.31
N TYR A 43 13.27 -6.56 -8.14
CA TYR A 43 13.36 -7.89 -8.73
C TYR A 43 12.25 -8.82 -8.23
N LEU A 44 11.93 -8.75 -6.93
CA LEU A 44 10.84 -9.52 -6.34
C LEU A 44 9.49 -9.10 -6.92
N THR A 45 9.28 -7.80 -7.11
CA THR A 45 8.08 -7.25 -7.75
C THR A 45 7.97 -7.75 -9.19
N LEU A 46 9.05 -7.76 -9.95
CA LEU A 46 9.09 -8.25 -11.32
C LEU A 46 8.71 -9.75 -11.37
N ALA A 47 9.28 -10.56 -10.50
CA ALA A 47 9.00 -11.99 -10.45
C ALA A 47 7.51 -12.25 -10.11
N LEU A 48 6.95 -11.52 -9.13
CA LEU A 48 5.54 -11.62 -8.79
C LEU A 48 4.63 -11.11 -9.89
N ALA A 49 4.99 -10.00 -10.54
CA ALA A 49 4.24 -9.46 -11.67
C ALA A 49 4.20 -10.44 -12.85
N LEU A 50 5.32 -11.12 -13.14
CA LEU A 50 5.38 -12.18 -14.16
C LEU A 50 4.41 -13.33 -13.84
N VAL A 51 4.45 -13.85 -12.63
CA VAL A 51 3.58 -14.96 -12.23
C VAL A 51 2.11 -14.55 -12.28
N GLN A 52 1.77 -13.38 -11.75
CA GLN A 52 0.40 -12.90 -11.71
C GLN A 52 -0.13 -12.54 -13.10
N SER A 53 0.67 -11.90 -13.97
CA SER A 53 0.28 -11.54 -15.32
C SER A 53 0.05 -12.77 -16.20
N LEU A 54 0.90 -13.80 -16.08
CA LEU A 54 0.70 -15.07 -16.77
C LEU A 54 -0.56 -15.77 -16.29
N ALA A 55 -0.79 -15.82 -14.98
CA ALA A 55 -2.00 -16.43 -14.43
C ALA A 55 -3.27 -15.73 -14.96
N VAL A 56 -3.32 -14.40 -14.92
CA VAL A 56 -4.45 -13.63 -15.41
C VAL A 56 -4.62 -13.82 -16.92
N SER A 57 -3.53 -13.80 -17.70
CA SER A 57 -3.59 -13.96 -19.16
C SER A 57 -4.09 -15.33 -19.60
N LEU A 58 -3.82 -16.39 -18.81
CA LEU A 58 -4.30 -17.74 -19.09
C LEU A 58 -5.80 -17.91 -18.82
N TYR A 59 -6.35 -17.16 -17.85
CA TYR A 59 -7.76 -17.22 -17.50
C TYR A 59 -8.66 -16.36 -18.39
N LEU A 60 -8.09 -15.44 -19.18
CA LEU A 60 -8.87 -14.58 -20.06
C LEU A 60 -9.10 -15.27 -21.42
N PRO A 61 -10.35 -15.56 -21.79
CA PRO A 61 -10.68 -16.02 -23.14
C PRO A 61 -10.48 -14.84 -24.11
N LEU A 62 -9.42 -14.89 -24.89
CA LEU A 62 -9.16 -13.92 -25.94
C LEU A 62 -9.48 -14.60 -27.28
N GLU A 63 -10.60 -14.20 -27.87
CA GLU A 63 -10.96 -14.56 -29.23
C GLU A 63 -10.11 -13.73 -30.20
N THR A 64 -9.00 -14.28 -30.63
CA THR A 64 -8.09 -13.65 -31.61
C THR A 64 -7.56 -14.72 -32.55
N ASP A 65 -7.38 -14.34 -33.81
CA ASP A 65 -6.84 -15.22 -34.88
C ASP A 65 -5.33 -15.51 -34.72
N LEU A 66 -4.69 -14.95 -33.65
CA LEU A 66 -3.28 -15.14 -33.36
C LEU A 66 -3.05 -16.42 -32.56
N SER A 67 -1.83 -16.96 -32.65
CA SER A 67 -1.46 -18.12 -31.83
C SER A 67 -1.66 -17.83 -30.33
N PRO A 68 -2.28 -18.72 -29.55
CA PRO A 68 -2.66 -18.47 -28.17
C PRO A 68 -1.45 -18.12 -27.28
N LEU A 69 -0.28 -18.65 -27.61
CA LEU A 69 0.96 -18.38 -26.86
C LEU A 69 1.45 -16.95 -27.06
N LEU A 70 1.33 -16.40 -28.27
CA LEU A 70 1.68 -15.00 -28.56
C LEU A 70 0.73 -14.04 -27.83
N VAL A 71 -0.55 -14.33 -27.81
CA VAL A 71 -1.56 -13.50 -27.15
C VAL A 71 -1.32 -13.45 -25.64
N VAL A 72 -1.09 -14.60 -25.02
CA VAL A 72 -0.79 -14.69 -23.58
C VAL A 72 0.47 -13.93 -23.23
N SER A 73 1.56 -14.10 -24.00
CA SER A 73 2.83 -13.43 -23.72
C SER A 73 2.74 -11.92 -23.90
N LEU A 74 2.04 -11.46 -24.93
CA LEU A 74 1.87 -10.03 -25.22
C LEU A 74 1.01 -9.35 -24.15
N ASN A 75 -0.08 -10.00 -23.73
CA ASN A 75 -0.90 -9.50 -22.62
C ASN A 75 -0.14 -9.45 -21.29
N ALA A 76 0.63 -10.49 -20.99
CA ALA A 76 1.47 -10.49 -19.79
C ALA A 76 2.47 -9.33 -19.79
N LEU A 77 3.13 -9.08 -20.92
CA LEU A 77 4.06 -7.95 -21.07
C LEU A 77 3.37 -6.60 -20.88
N ILE A 78 2.20 -6.41 -21.48
CA ILE A 78 1.43 -5.17 -21.33
C ILE A 78 1.02 -4.94 -19.87
N MET A 79 0.56 -5.96 -19.16
CA MET A 79 0.19 -5.87 -17.76
C MET A 79 1.39 -5.55 -16.86
N ILE A 80 2.55 -6.17 -17.13
CA ILE A 80 3.80 -5.89 -16.41
C ILE A 80 4.22 -4.43 -16.63
N ALA A 81 4.20 -3.97 -17.87
CA ALA A 81 4.53 -2.58 -18.20
C ALA A 81 3.59 -1.60 -17.46
N GLY A 82 2.29 -1.88 -17.41
CA GLY A 82 1.31 -1.10 -16.65
C GLY A 82 1.62 -1.07 -15.15
N THR A 83 1.99 -2.20 -14.56
CA THR A 83 2.39 -2.27 -13.14
C THR A 83 3.62 -1.42 -12.85
N PHE A 84 4.69 -1.53 -13.68
CA PHE A 84 5.89 -0.74 -13.49
C PHE A 84 5.68 0.76 -13.71
N PHE A 85 4.79 1.12 -14.64
CA PHE A 85 4.38 2.50 -14.81
C PHE A 85 3.69 3.06 -13.55
N LEU A 86 2.81 2.28 -12.93
CA LEU A 86 2.16 2.67 -11.66
C LEU A 86 3.15 2.76 -10.50
N VAL A 87 4.12 1.83 -10.42
CA VAL A 87 5.19 1.90 -9.42
C VAL A 87 6.02 3.17 -9.60
N TRP A 88 6.41 3.49 -10.84
CA TRP A 88 7.14 4.72 -11.13
C TRP A 88 6.33 5.97 -10.76
N LEU A 89 5.03 5.97 -11.04
CA LEU A 89 4.13 7.07 -10.66
C LEU A 89 4.03 7.19 -9.12
N ALA A 90 4.02 6.05 -8.41
CA ALA A 90 4.00 6.01 -6.96
C ALA A 90 5.30 6.56 -6.35
N ASP A 91 6.45 6.27 -6.95
CA ASP A 91 7.74 6.81 -6.54
C ASP A 91 7.84 8.31 -6.82
N LEU A 92 7.33 8.79 -7.96
CA LEU A 92 7.20 10.21 -8.26
C LEU A 92 6.32 10.93 -7.22
N ASN A 93 5.19 10.34 -6.86
CA ASN A 93 4.32 10.91 -5.82
C ASN A 93 5.02 10.97 -4.46
N THR A 94 5.87 10.00 -4.14
CA THR A 94 6.66 10.00 -2.90
C THR A 94 7.71 11.12 -2.90
N ALA A 95 8.30 11.41 -4.06
CA ALA A 95 9.34 12.43 -4.20
C ALA A 95 8.80 13.85 -4.29
N LEU A 96 7.69 14.07 -4.98
CA LEU A 96 7.18 15.39 -5.38
C LEU A 96 5.74 15.65 -4.93
N GLY A 97 5.02 14.63 -4.45
CA GLY A 97 3.59 14.70 -4.18
C GLY A 97 3.21 14.80 -2.70
N LEU A 98 1.94 14.59 -2.45
CA LEU A 98 1.33 14.60 -1.12
C LEU A 98 1.32 13.18 -0.52
N GLY A 99 2.41 12.78 0.12
CA GLY A 99 2.45 11.53 0.86
C GLY A 99 3.26 10.40 0.20
N ASN A 100 3.11 9.20 0.72
CA ASN A 100 3.87 8.02 0.30
C ASN A 100 3.18 7.32 -0.89
N SER A 101 3.86 6.40 -1.55
CA SER A 101 3.34 5.55 -2.64
C SER A 101 2.02 4.83 -2.31
N ILE A 102 1.73 4.59 -1.03
CA ILE A 102 0.46 4.05 -0.54
C ILE A 102 -0.75 4.92 -0.92
N VAL A 103 -0.56 6.24 -1.04
CA VAL A 103 -1.65 7.18 -1.38
C VAL A 103 -2.26 6.90 -2.74
N ILE A 104 -1.45 6.54 -3.75
CA ILE A 104 -1.95 6.18 -5.08
C ILE A 104 -2.81 4.90 -5.03
N MET A 105 -2.38 3.93 -4.23
CA MET A 105 -3.16 2.71 -4.02
C MET A 105 -4.51 3.00 -3.35
N MET A 106 -4.50 3.82 -2.30
CA MET A 106 -5.73 4.24 -1.61
C MET A 106 -6.65 5.04 -2.53
N ALA A 107 -6.10 5.91 -3.37
CA ALA A 107 -6.88 6.66 -4.37
C ALA A 107 -7.60 5.73 -5.35
N GLY A 108 -6.92 4.68 -5.83
CA GLY A 108 -7.54 3.64 -6.66
C GLY A 108 -8.69 2.92 -5.97
N MET A 109 -8.52 2.54 -4.70
CA MET A 109 -9.60 1.91 -3.93
C MET A 109 -10.78 2.86 -3.70
N LEU A 110 -10.50 4.12 -3.37
CA LEU A 110 -11.53 5.13 -3.12
C LEU A 110 -12.37 5.46 -4.35
N LEU A 111 -11.81 5.35 -5.57
CA LEU A 111 -12.55 5.58 -6.81
C LEU A 111 -13.67 4.55 -7.04
N TYR A 112 -13.44 3.29 -6.70
CA TYR A 112 -14.41 2.21 -6.88
C TYR A 112 -15.39 2.05 -5.71
N LEU A 113 -15.02 2.55 -4.53
CA LEU A 113 -15.83 2.42 -3.30
C LEU A 113 -17.26 2.99 -3.44
N PRO A 114 -17.50 4.18 -4.03
CA PRO A 114 -18.85 4.71 -4.18
C PRO A 114 -19.76 3.83 -5.03
N GLU A 115 -19.26 3.28 -6.14
CA GLU A 115 -20.06 2.43 -7.02
C GLU A 115 -20.43 1.11 -6.34
N ASP A 116 -19.48 0.45 -5.69
CA ASP A 116 -19.69 -0.80 -4.98
C ASP A 116 -20.64 -0.62 -3.79
N VAL A 117 -20.47 0.45 -3.03
CA VAL A 117 -21.34 0.75 -1.90
C VAL A 117 -22.75 1.08 -2.36
N LEU A 118 -22.92 1.96 -3.35
CA LEU A 118 -24.24 2.31 -3.89
C LEU A 118 -24.92 1.12 -4.55
N GLY A 119 -24.17 0.29 -5.30
CA GLY A 119 -24.68 -0.93 -5.92
C GLY A 119 -25.14 -1.96 -4.90
N THR A 120 -24.43 -2.11 -3.80
CA THR A 120 -24.80 -3.02 -2.70
C THR A 120 -26.00 -2.49 -1.92
N LEU A 121 -26.03 -1.19 -1.66
CA LEU A 121 -27.12 -0.53 -0.96
C LEU A 121 -28.44 -0.57 -1.72
N SER A 122 -28.42 -0.36 -3.04
CA SER A 122 -29.62 -0.43 -3.88
C SER A 122 -30.19 -1.86 -3.93
N LYS A 123 -29.34 -2.88 -3.84
CA LYS A 123 -29.76 -4.30 -3.84
C LYS A 123 -30.22 -4.80 -2.48
N SER A 124 -29.70 -4.24 -1.39
CA SER A 124 -29.95 -4.76 -0.04
C SER A 124 -31.26 -4.32 0.57
N GLY A 125 -31.95 -3.32 -0.01
CA GLY A 125 -33.21 -2.80 0.54
C GLY A 125 -33.11 -2.29 1.98
N LEU A 126 -31.91 -1.94 2.42
CA LEU A 126 -31.65 -1.50 3.79
C LEU A 126 -32.39 -0.20 4.08
N PRO A 127 -33.06 -0.09 5.22
CA PRO A 127 -33.74 1.14 5.60
C PRO A 127 -32.73 2.27 5.87
N ALA A 128 -33.15 3.52 5.63
CA ALA A 128 -32.27 4.70 5.72
C ALA A 128 -31.55 4.85 7.07
N TYR A 129 -32.15 4.38 8.17
CA TYR A 129 -31.53 4.47 9.50
C TYR A 129 -30.30 3.54 9.63
N SER A 130 -30.26 2.38 8.95
CA SER A 130 -29.07 1.50 8.98
C SER A 130 -27.90 2.09 8.21
N LEU A 131 -28.17 2.87 7.17
CA LEU A 131 -27.17 3.66 6.45
C LEU A 131 -26.57 4.75 7.33
N LEU A 132 -27.43 5.48 8.02
CA LEU A 132 -27.03 6.52 8.96
C LEU A 132 -26.17 5.92 10.10
N PHE A 133 -26.57 4.76 10.63
CA PHE A 133 -25.82 4.05 11.65
C PHE A 133 -24.43 3.60 11.14
N LEU A 134 -24.36 3.05 9.93
CA LEU A 134 -23.09 2.64 9.30
C LEU A 134 -22.15 3.83 9.10
N PHE A 135 -22.68 4.95 8.63
CA PHE A 135 -21.90 6.19 8.45
C PHE A 135 -21.37 6.74 9.79
N LEU A 136 -22.19 6.71 10.83
CA LEU A 136 -21.82 7.18 12.15
C LEU A 136 -20.74 6.25 12.78
N LEU A 137 -20.85 4.95 12.56
CA LEU A 137 -19.87 3.96 12.98
C LEU A 137 -18.53 4.16 12.25
N LEU A 138 -18.55 4.46 10.96
CA LEU A 138 -17.35 4.77 10.17
C LEU A 138 -16.67 6.04 10.66
N LEU A 139 -17.44 7.10 10.97
CA LEU A 139 -16.92 8.33 11.58
C LEU A 139 -16.28 8.08 12.95
N ALA A 140 -16.93 7.29 13.79
CA ALA A 140 -16.40 6.91 15.10
C ALA A 140 -15.08 6.13 14.98
N PHE A 141 -15.00 5.21 14.02
CA PHE A 141 -13.77 4.47 13.73
C PHE A 141 -12.65 5.38 13.23
N MET A 142 -12.95 6.29 12.30
CA MET A 142 -11.99 7.30 11.83
C MET A 142 -11.46 8.16 12.99
N PHE A 143 -12.36 8.63 13.86
CA PHE A 143 -11.99 9.40 15.05
C PHE A 143 -11.09 8.60 15.99
N MET A 144 -11.39 7.32 16.22
CA MET A 144 -10.58 6.43 17.05
C MET A 144 -9.15 6.26 16.47
N VAL A 145 -9.04 6.06 15.15
CA VAL A 145 -7.74 5.93 14.46
C VAL A 145 -6.92 7.23 14.60
N VAL A 146 -7.55 8.39 14.43
CA VAL A 146 -6.89 9.69 14.62
C VAL A 146 -6.42 9.86 16.07
N CYS A 147 -7.24 9.50 17.06
CA CYS A 147 -6.84 9.57 18.47
C CYS A 147 -5.63 8.69 18.77
N ILE A 148 -5.59 7.47 18.22
CA ILE A 148 -4.44 6.55 18.39
C ILE A 148 -3.19 7.13 17.72
N GLU A 149 -3.31 7.69 16.50
CA GLU A 149 -2.18 8.26 15.77
C GLU A 149 -1.59 9.49 16.50
N TYR A 150 -2.42 10.27 17.19
CA TYR A 150 -1.98 11.42 17.97
C TYR A 150 -1.61 11.08 19.42
N ALA A 151 -1.86 9.86 19.87
CA ALA A 151 -1.48 9.41 21.20
C ALA A 151 0.05 9.39 21.35
N ARG A 152 0.59 10.33 22.15
CA ARG A 152 2.01 10.43 22.48
C ARG A 152 2.19 10.29 23.97
N TYR A 153 3.04 9.38 24.36
CA TYR A 153 3.45 9.26 25.77
C TYR A 153 4.69 10.13 26.01
N ARG A 154 4.59 11.11 26.93
CA ARG A 154 5.68 12.00 27.31
C ARG A 154 6.42 11.45 28.50
N ILE A 155 7.66 11.00 28.28
CA ILE A 155 8.53 10.53 29.36
C ILE A 155 9.38 11.70 29.81
N PRO A 156 9.33 12.11 31.10
CA PRO A 156 10.22 13.13 31.63
C PRO A 156 11.64 12.56 31.68
N VAL A 157 12.57 13.16 30.95
CA VAL A 157 13.99 12.73 30.94
C VAL A 157 14.80 13.73 31.76
N ASN A 158 15.40 13.27 32.85
CA ASN A 158 16.35 14.05 33.62
C ASN A 158 17.74 13.93 32.97
N LYS A 159 18.26 15.04 32.44
CA LYS A 159 19.65 15.09 31.98
C LYS A 159 20.57 15.16 33.19
N LEU A 160 21.26 14.07 33.49
CA LEU A 160 22.35 14.03 34.44
C LEU A 160 23.54 14.82 33.87
N GLY A 161 23.88 15.96 34.46
CA GLY A 161 25.11 16.66 34.15
C GLY A 161 25.03 18.17 33.85
N ILE A 162 23.86 18.78 33.84
CA ILE A 162 23.76 20.25 33.77
C ILE A 162 23.28 20.78 35.11
N HIS A 163 24.28 21.12 35.95
CA HIS A 163 24.02 21.85 37.16
C HIS A 163 23.75 23.29 36.75
N ASN A 164 22.56 23.75 37.11
CA ASN A 164 22.16 25.16 37.12
C ASN A 164 21.79 25.76 35.75
N SER A 165 20.57 25.86 35.56
CA SER A 165 19.75 26.99 35.14
C SER A 165 18.59 26.56 34.22
N LEU A 166 17.43 27.00 34.64
CA LEU A 166 16.18 26.97 33.88
C LEU A 166 15.61 25.56 33.61
N LYS A 167 14.57 25.26 34.35
CA LYS A 167 13.67 24.10 34.23
C LYS A 167 13.13 23.91 32.78
N ALA A 168 13.99 23.55 31.85
CA ALA A 168 13.57 22.98 30.61
C ALA A 168 13.31 21.50 30.86
N HIS A 169 12.09 21.15 31.22
CA HIS A 169 11.63 19.78 31.22
C HIS A 169 11.77 19.25 29.79
N THR A 170 12.85 18.53 29.54
CA THR A 170 13.04 17.85 28.25
C THR A 170 12.16 16.60 28.27
N PHE A 171 11.07 16.63 27.54
CA PHE A 171 10.21 15.45 27.35
C PHE A 171 10.69 14.68 26.12
N LEU A 172 10.77 13.39 26.22
CA LEU A 172 10.95 12.50 25.08
C LEU A 172 9.55 12.06 24.64
N ASP A 173 9.09 12.53 23.50
CA ASP A 173 7.83 12.12 22.92
C ASP A 173 8.01 10.74 22.30
N VAL A 174 7.47 9.71 22.92
CA VAL A 174 7.43 8.35 22.38
C VAL A 174 6.07 8.16 21.71
N LYS A 175 6.07 7.90 20.41
CA LYS A 175 4.88 7.53 19.65
C LYS A 175 4.53 6.09 20.02
N LEU A 176 3.30 5.88 20.47
CA LEU A 176 2.76 4.55 20.77
C LEU A 176 2.48 3.77 19.51
#